data_b5fb10c9f5c3c195485d181bb47855fa
#
_entry.id   b5fb10c9f5c3c195485d181bb47855fa
#
_cell.length_a   1.000
_cell.length_b   1.000
_cell.length_c   1.000
_cell.angle_alpha   90.00
_cell.angle_beta   90.00
_cell.angle_gamma   90.00
#
_symmetry.space_group_name_H-M   'P 1'
#
loop_
_entity.id
_entity.type
_entity.pdbx_description
1 polymer ?
#
loop_
_entity_poly.entity_id
_entity_poly.type
_entity_poly.pdbx_seq_one_letter_code
_entity_poly.pdbx_strand_id
1 'polypeptide(L)'
;MKYIDSASSRIDNFPKLAEKFLDSVPKPLERSIKGRIAEYYHLKAVLSSHLNRQAEIYHYNILCLKYAEKEKNYELAGAASLELFYNLYIIKKDTTALNYLKKSEEFYTLDDNKFGLVDVMQMRAYIKFYNKKYKESNHLIIPELDYYKSIKEDSFYYMYALFMVTSNYVYLKDEVNFNKYYSDFLELEKDTTISTLLYKIHDVTINISLAEMYLAEKKLDSVSIYLGKVDGMRTYMNNSDKKNHFKNYVAYFDALKEEKSKNNYLDSLKFLHDDLIKDNMEASFNINESFLENTKILEAETAKKDLNRNWIIFLTCLLIGVIVVLVVKYKSVKRILLEFSKRTKEYSFLQSNHDKLMLKVKGLENYIADLKKEIKNISVITNIEEQRNKIKEFHKEIHLSSSVLLDKGEDHLDLINNLNVAFFNEILTKHPELNSSEVIICYYLFMGFKNKEIGAFINTSVRSVESKRYRITNKLGIKDKGVKLVDYLTETFKQTTAFL
;
A
#
# COMPACT_ATOMS: atom_id res chain seq x y z
N MET A 1 -20.24 -4.39 -19.92
CA MET A 1 -21.16 -4.65 -18.80
C MET A 1 -21.16 -6.11 -18.35
N LYS A 2 -21.46 -7.09 -19.20
CA LYS A 2 -21.50 -8.53 -18.81
C LYS A 2 -20.24 -9.04 -18.06
N TYR A 3 -19.03 -8.56 -18.38
CA TYR A 3 -17.81 -9.01 -17.72
C TYR A 3 -17.74 -8.60 -16.24
N ILE A 4 -18.15 -7.36 -15.91
CA ILE A 4 -18.14 -6.86 -14.53
C ILE A 4 -19.18 -7.64 -13.70
N ASP A 5 -20.41 -7.79 -14.22
CA ASP A 5 -21.49 -8.53 -13.54
C ASP A 5 -21.09 -10.00 -13.33
N SER A 6 -20.44 -10.61 -14.35
CA SER A 6 -19.94 -11.99 -14.25
C SER A 6 -18.79 -12.13 -13.27
N ALA A 7 -17.94 -11.13 -13.12
CA ALA A 7 -16.87 -11.12 -12.14
C ALA A 7 -17.45 -10.95 -10.73
N SER A 8 -18.32 -9.96 -10.53
CA SER A 8 -18.96 -9.69 -9.24
C SER A 8 -19.65 -10.91 -8.66
N SER A 9 -20.46 -11.61 -9.47
CA SER A 9 -21.20 -12.82 -9.02
C SER A 9 -20.31 -14.03 -8.69
N ARG A 10 -19.01 -13.99 -8.97
CA ARG A 10 -18.10 -15.15 -8.82
C ARG A 10 -16.87 -14.88 -7.97
N ILE A 11 -16.65 -13.63 -7.59
CA ILE A 11 -15.41 -13.20 -6.98
C ILE A 11 -15.11 -13.94 -5.67
N ASP A 12 -16.13 -14.22 -4.86
CA ASP A 12 -15.99 -14.87 -3.57
C ASP A 12 -15.73 -16.38 -3.70
N ASN A 13 -16.41 -17.03 -4.63
CA ASN A 13 -16.37 -18.49 -4.76
C ASN A 13 -15.34 -18.97 -5.80
N PHE A 14 -15.09 -18.18 -6.84
CA PHE A 14 -14.24 -18.53 -7.97
C PHE A 14 -13.32 -17.35 -8.38
N PRO A 15 -12.41 -16.89 -7.49
CA PRO A 15 -11.62 -15.68 -7.74
C PRO A 15 -10.78 -15.74 -9.04
N LYS A 16 -10.19 -16.90 -9.37
CA LYS A 16 -9.46 -17.07 -10.63
C LYS A 16 -10.33 -16.95 -11.89
N LEU A 17 -11.62 -17.26 -11.78
CA LEU A 17 -12.55 -17.08 -12.89
C LEU A 17 -13.01 -15.62 -12.98
N ALA A 18 -13.24 -14.98 -11.84
CA ALA A 18 -13.51 -13.54 -11.77
C ALA A 18 -12.36 -12.71 -12.35
N GLU A 19 -11.10 -13.09 -12.10
CA GLU A 19 -9.92 -12.48 -12.69
C GLU A 19 -9.98 -12.48 -14.23
N LYS A 20 -10.28 -13.64 -14.83
CA LYS A 20 -10.40 -13.75 -16.28
C LYS A 20 -11.49 -12.83 -16.86
N PHE A 21 -12.63 -12.68 -16.16
CA PHE A 21 -13.68 -11.76 -16.60
C PHE A 21 -13.23 -10.29 -16.51
N LEU A 22 -12.56 -9.89 -15.43
CA LEU A 22 -12.05 -8.53 -15.28
C LEU A 22 -10.97 -8.20 -16.33
N ASP A 23 -10.10 -9.15 -16.64
CA ASP A 23 -9.05 -8.98 -17.65
C ASP A 23 -9.63 -8.96 -19.08
N SER A 24 -10.82 -9.54 -19.29
CA SER A 24 -11.53 -9.50 -20.57
C SER A 24 -12.26 -8.18 -20.81
N VAL A 25 -12.27 -7.24 -19.86
CA VAL A 25 -12.89 -5.92 -20.08
C VAL A 25 -12.08 -5.15 -21.13
N PRO A 26 -12.71 -4.72 -22.25
CA PRO A 26 -11.98 -4.02 -23.30
C PRO A 26 -11.42 -2.69 -22.82
N LYS A 27 -10.23 -2.36 -23.26
CA LYS A 27 -9.59 -1.06 -22.99
C LYS A 27 -9.79 -0.13 -24.19
N PRO A 28 -9.87 1.18 -24.01
CA PRO A 28 -9.77 1.89 -22.75
C PRO A 28 -11.10 1.81 -21.94
N LEU A 29 -10.96 1.75 -20.62
CA LEU A 29 -12.09 1.58 -19.68
C LEU A 29 -13.12 2.71 -19.81
N GLU A 30 -12.66 3.93 -20.06
CA GLU A 30 -13.52 5.12 -20.21
C GLU A 30 -14.56 5.00 -21.34
N ARG A 31 -14.31 4.10 -22.31
CA ARG A 31 -15.25 3.82 -23.41
C ARG A 31 -16.07 2.58 -23.14
N SER A 32 -15.42 1.53 -22.66
CA SER A 32 -16.04 0.20 -22.57
C SER A 32 -17.02 0.07 -21.40
N ILE A 33 -16.70 0.74 -20.26
CA ILE A 33 -17.44 0.62 -19.01
C ILE A 33 -17.70 1.98 -18.35
N LYS A 34 -17.97 3.00 -19.16
CA LYS A 34 -18.26 4.37 -18.67
C LYS A 34 -19.32 4.34 -17.57
N GLY A 35 -19.03 5.00 -16.43
CA GLY A 35 -19.91 5.06 -15.25
C GLY A 35 -19.84 3.85 -14.33
N ARG A 36 -18.93 2.88 -14.62
CA ARG A 36 -18.68 1.70 -13.78
C ARG A 36 -17.17 1.43 -13.62
N ILE A 37 -16.33 2.42 -13.82
CA ILE A 37 -14.88 2.27 -13.70
C ILE A 37 -14.50 2.10 -12.22
N ALA A 38 -15.19 2.80 -11.33
CA ALA A 38 -15.02 2.64 -9.89
C ALA A 38 -15.30 1.20 -9.46
N GLU A 39 -16.40 0.63 -9.91
CA GLU A 39 -16.78 -0.76 -9.62
C GLU A 39 -15.77 -1.77 -10.16
N TYR A 40 -15.27 -1.55 -11.37
CA TYR A 40 -14.20 -2.38 -11.92
C TYR A 40 -12.97 -2.40 -11.02
N TYR A 41 -12.51 -1.25 -10.55
CA TYR A 41 -11.35 -1.18 -9.66
C TYR A 41 -11.65 -1.69 -8.25
N HIS A 42 -12.86 -1.52 -7.76
CA HIS A 42 -13.31 -2.15 -6.53
C HIS A 42 -13.20 -3.68 -6.61
N LEU A 43 -13.76 -4.29 -7.66
CA LEU A 43 -13.66 -5.74 -7.87
C LEU A 43 -12.21 -6.20 -8.05
N LYS A 44 -11.35 -5.41 -8.70
CA LYS A 44 -9.89 -5.70 -8.76
C LYS A 44 -9.26 -5.67 -7.37
N ALA A 45 -9.63 -4.73 -6.50
CA ALA A 45 -9.13 -4.65 -5.14
C ALA A 45 -9.59 -5.86 -4.29
N VAL A 46 -10.88 -6.22 -4.37
CA VAL A 46 -11.45 -7.40 -3.70
C VAL A 46 -10.77 -8.68 -4.17
N LEU A 47 -10.62 -8.85 -5.48
CA LEU A 47 -9.90 -9.99 -6.06
C LEU A 47 -8.46 -10.09 -5.53
N SER A 48 -7.74 -8.97 -5.50
CA SER A 48 -6.37 -8.92 -5.00
C SER A 48 -6.30 -9.27 -3.51
N SER A 49 -7.34 -8.94 -2.74
CA SER A 49 -7.48 -9.38 -1.34
C SER A 49 -7.62 -10.89 -1.23
N HIS A 50 -8.50 -11.50 -2.02
CA HIS A 50 -8.66 -12.97 -2.05
C HIS A 50 -7.38 -13.70 -2.48
N LEU A 51 -6.57 -13.06 -3.33
CA LEU A 51 -5.30 -13.59 -3.81
C LEU A 51 -4.09 -13.17 -2.95
N ASN A 52 -4.31 -12.47 -1.83
CA ASN A 52 -3.28 -11.95 -0.92
C ASN A 52 -2.23 -11.03 -1.60
N ARG A 53 -2.61 -10.29 -2.64
CA ARG A 53 -1.75 -9.38 -3.40
C ARG A 53 -1.79 -7.96 -2.82
N GLN A 54 -1.11 -7.74 -1.73
CA GLN A 54 -1.21 -6.53 -0.91
C GLN A 54 -0.93 -5.21 -1.66
N ALA A 55 0.06 -5.20 -2.56
CA ALA A 55 0.40 -4.02 -3.35
C ALA A 55 -0.74 -3.63 -4.31
N GLU A 56 -1.39 -4.63 -4.91
CA GLU A 56 -2.52 -4.42 -5.81
C GLU A 56 -3.75 -3.90 -5.09
N ILE A 57 -4.05 -4.41 -3.87
CA ILE A 57 -5.19 -3.95 -3.06
C ILE A 57 -5.11 -2.42 -2.91
N TYR A 58 -3.95 -1.93 -2.50
CA TYR A 58 -3.75 -0.51 -2.32
C TYR A 58 -3.91 0.29 -3.63
N HIS A 59 -3.25 -0.17 -4.70
CA HIS A 59 -3.30 0.48 -6.00
C HIS A 59 -4.73 0.59 -6.54
N TYR A 60 -5.48 -0.53 -6.51
CA TYR A 60 -6.84 -0.54 -7.02
C TYR A 60 -7.82 0.26 -6.16
N ASN A 61 -7.61 0.34 -4.84
CA ASN A 61 -8.43 1.21 -3.99
C ASN A 61 -8.19 2.70 -4.26
N ILE A 62 -6.95 3.13 -4.57
CA ILE A 62 -6.71 4.51 -5.03
C ILE A 62 -7.45 4.80 -6.32
N LEU A 63 -7.40 3.88 -7.29
CA LEU A 63 -8.10 4.06 -8.55
C LEU A 63 -9.62 4.02 -8.36
N CYS A 64 -10.12 3.10 -7.51
CA CYS A 64 -11.53 3.04 -7.14
C CYS A 64 -12.00 4.38 -6.57
N LEU A 65 -11.32 4.92 -5.55
CA LEU A 65 -11.66 6.20 -4.94
C LEU A 65 -11.68 7.33 -5.97
N LYS A 66 -10.63 7.44 -6.80
CA LYS A 66 -10.53 8.47 -7.85
C LYS A 66 -11.72 8.44 -8.81
N TYR A 67 -12.11 7.25 -9.27
CA TYR A 67 -13.22 7.13 -10.21
C TYR A 67 -14.58 7.19 -9.52
N ALA A 68 -14.71 6.72 -8.29
CA ALA A 68 -15.93 6.81 -7.49
C ALA A 68 -16.30 8.29 -7.21
N GLU A 69 -15.35 9.13 -6.84
CA GLU A 69 -15.55 10.57 -6.72
C GLU A 69 -16.03 11.19 -8.05
N LYS A 70 -15.41 10.79 -9.17
CA LYS A 70 -15.77 11.29 -10.51
C LYS A 70 -17.15 10.82 -10.96
N GLU A 71 -17.50 9.59 -10.63
CA GLU A 71 -18.78 8.95 -10.98
C GLU A 71 -19.89 9.30 -9.98
N LYS A 72 -19.55 9.97 -8.87
CA LYS A 72 -20.45 10.28 -7.72
C LYS A 72 -21.04 9.03 -7.07
N ASN A 73 -20.26 7.95 -7.07
CA ASN A 73 -20.61 6.74 -6.38
C ASN A 73 -20.03 6.79 -4.96
N TYR A 74 -20.80 7.36 -4.04
CA TYR A 74 -20.33 7.63 -2.68
C TYR A 74 -20.18 6.36 -1.85
N GLU A 75 -20.95 5.32 -2.12
CA GLU A 75 -20.79 3.99 -1.51
C GLU A 75 -19.37 3.45 -1.77
N LEU A 76 -18.97 3.34 -3.04
CA LEU A 76 -17.65 2.85 -3.41
C LEU A 76 -16.53 3.81 -2.99
N ALA A 77 -16.79 5.12 -2.95
CA ALA A 77 -15.81 6.09 -2.44
C ALA A 77 -15.57 5.89 -0.93
N GLY A 78 -16.63 5.62 -0.17
CA GLY A 78 -16.57 5.29 1.24
C GLY A 78 -15.80 3.99 1.50
N ALA A 79 -16.13 2.92 0.77
CA ALA A 79 -15.47 1.62 0.88
C ALA A 79 -13.98 1.71 0.53
N ALA A 80 -13.63 2.33 -0.60
CA ALA A 80 -12.23 2.50 -0.99
C ALA A 80 -11.44 3.36 0.01
N SER A 81 -12.06 4.39 0.58
CA SER A 81 -11.42 5.21 1.63
C SER A 81 -11.17 4.41 2.90
N LEU A 82 -12.12 3.56 3.32
CA LEU A 82 -11.97 2.69 4.49
C LEU A 82 -10.83 1.69 4.30
N GLU A 83 -10.75 1.06 3.13
CA GLU A 83 -9.68 0.15 2.77
C GLU A 83 -8.30 0.84 2.69
N LEU A 84 -8.24 2.05 2.15
CA LEU A 84 -7.01 2.86 2.14
C LEU A 84 -6.59 3.23 3.55
N PHE A 85 -7.54 3.58 4.42
CA PHE A 85 -7.24 3.79 5.84
C PHE A 85 -6.64 2.54 6.46
N TYR A 86 -7.28 1.37 6.31
CA TYR A 86 -6.80 0.11 6.86
C TYR A 86 -5.38 -0.21 6.39
N ASN A 87 -5.15 -0.15 5.10
CA ASN A 87 -3.85 -0.46 4.51
C ASN A 87 -2.74 0.50 4.96
N LEU A 88 -3.03 1.78 5.09
CA LEU A 88 -2.05 2.78 5.48
C LEU A 88 -1.80 2.81 7.00
N TYR A 89 -2.86 2.84 7.78
CA TYR A 89 -2.76 2.94 9.23
C TYR A 89 -2.29 1.63 9.86
N ILE A 90 -2.94 0.53 9.51
CA ILE A 90 -2.70 -0.77 10.15
C ILE A 90 -1.41 -1.41 9.62
N ILE A 91 -1.24 -1.43 8.31
CA ILE A 91 -0.10 -2.12 7.70
C ILE A 91 1.17 -1.26 7.73
N LYS A 92 1.04 0.05 7.46
CA LYS A 92 2.19 0.97 7.36
C LYS A 92 2.43 1.85 8.57
N LYS A 93 1.52 1.88 9.53
CA LYS A 93 1.55 2.75 10.72
C LYS A 93 1.58 4.24 10.37
N ASP A 94 1.00 4.61 9.24
CA ASP A 94 0.90 5.99 8.80
C ASP A 94 -0.32 6.65 9.46
N THR A 95 -0.08 7.55 10.40
CA THR A 95 -1.16 8.26 11.13
C THR A 95 -1.90 9.27 10.25
N THR A 96 -1.33 9.70 9.11
CA THR A 96 -2.01 10.58 8.15
C THR A 96 -3.20 9.89 7.50
N ALA A 97 -3.22 8.55 7.54
CA ALA A 97 -4.33 7.73 7.05
C ALA A 97 -5.66 7.98 7.77
N LEU A 98 -5.66 8.55 8.98
CA LEU A 98 -6.90 8.93 9.68
C LEU A 98 -7.80 9.85 8.86
N ASN A 99 -7.21 10.62 7.92
CA ASN A 99 -7.98 11.42 6.96
C ASN A 99 -8.85 10.56 6.03
N TYR A 100 -8.39 9.35 5.68
CA TYR A 100 -9.20 8.43 4.86
C TYR A 100 -10.37 7.84 5.64
N LEU A 101 -10.20 7.56 6.94
CA LEU A 101 -11.31 7.12 7.80
C LEU A 101 -12.39 8.21 7.88
N LYS A 102 -11.97 9.48 8.04
CA LYS A 102 -12.89 10.61 8.04
C LYS A 102 -13.59 10.78 6.69
N LYS A 103 -12.87 10.66 5.58
CA LYS A 103 -13.47 10.68 4.23
C LYS A 103 -14.47 9.56 4.02
N SER A 104 -14.18 8.35 4.51
CA SER A 104 -15.11 7.23 4.45
C SER A 104 -16.42 7.55 5.15
N GLU A 105 -16.36 8.12 6.36
CA GLU A 105 -17.53 8.55 7.11
C GLU A 105 -18.33 9.63 6.36
N GLU A 106 -17.64 10.63 5.78
CA GLU A 106 -18.25 11.68 4.98
C GLU A 106 -18.98 11.11 3.75
N PHE A 107 -18.35 10.19 3.02
CA PHE A 107 -18.97 9.57 1.83
C PHE A 107 -20.17 8.67 2.19
N TYR A 108 -20.06 7.84 3.22
CA TYR A 108 -21.17 7.01 3.67
C TYR A 108 -22.33 7.85 4.23
N THR A 109 -22.04 9.01 4.82
CA THR A 109 -23.06 9.97 5.25
C THR A 109 -23.77 10.59 4.05
N LEU A 110 -23.02 10.95 2.98
CA LEU A 110 -23.59 11.49 1.74
C LEU A 110 -24.48 10.47 1.00
N ASP A 111 -24.18 9.18 1.17
CA ASP A 111 -24.92 8.08 0.52
C ASP A 111 -26.06 7.53 1.39
N ASP A 112 -26.23 8.05 2.61
CA ASP A 112 -27.14 7.48 3.66
C ASP A 112 -26.87 5.98 3.90
N ASN A 113 -25.60 5.55 3.73
CA ASN A 113 -25.19 4.16 3.87
C ASN A 113 -24.94 3.81 5.34
N LYS A 114 -25.99 3.29 6.01
CA LYS A 114 -25.92 2.92 7.43
C LYS A 114 -24.90 1.81 7.71
N PHE A 115 -24.78 0.84 6.81
CA PHE A 115 -23.81 -0.26 6.97
C PHE A 115 -22.37 0.22 6.89
N GLY A 116 -22.07 1.08 5.93
CA GLY A 116 -20.74 1.70 5.85
C GLY A 116 -20.41 2.55 7.09
N LEU A 117 -21.38 3.22 7.69
CA LEU A 117 -21.16 3.92 8.96
C LEU A 117 -20.88 2.96 10.12
N VAL A 118 -21.49 1.77 10.14
CA VAL A 118 -21.17 0.70 11.09
C VAL A 118 -19.73 0.23 10.92
N ASP A 119 -19.28 0.04 9.68
CA ASP A 119 -17.87 -0.30 9.40
C ASP A 119 -16.91 0.73 9.98
N VAL A 120 -17.21 2.02 9.82
CA VAL A 120 -16.40 3.11 10.38
C VAL A 120 -16.39 3.06 11.92
N MET A 121 -17.53 2.79 12.57
CA MET A 121 -17.62 2.64 14.02
C MET A 121 -16.76 1.46 14.49
N GLN A 122 -16.87 0.30 13.87
CA GLN A 122 -16.06 -0.88 14.20
C GLN A 122 -14.58 -0.62 13.95
N MET A 123 -14.23 0.10 12.89
CA MET A 123 -12.84 0.46 12.61
C MET A 123 -12.24 1.37 13.68
N ARG A 124 -13.01 2.29 14.27
CA ARG A 124 -12.56 3.11 15.41
C ARG A 124 -12.17 2.25 16.63
N ALA A 125 -12.95 1.20 16.91
CA ALA A 125 -12.63 0.23 17.94
C ALA A 125 -11.41 -0.63 17.56
N TYR A 126 -11.30 -1.00 16.29
CA TYR A 126 -10.14 -1.73 15.77
C TYR A 126 -8.83 -0.95 15.89
N ILE A 127 -8.86 0.38 15.71
CA ILE A 127 -7.70 1.26 15.99
C ILE A 127 -7.21 1.08 17.44
N LYS A 128 -8.14 0.98 18.39
CA LYS A 128 -7.78 0.78 19.79
C LYS A 128 -7.18 -0.61 20.02
N PHE A 129 -7.81 -1.64 19.45
CA PHE A 129 -7.30 -3.01 19.46
C PHE A 129 -5.87 -3.07 18.89
N TYR A 130 -5.66 -2.51 17.72
CA TYR A 130 -4.36 -2.50 17.04
C TYR A 130 -3.26 -1.81 17.86
N ASN A 131 -3.60 -0.73 18.53
CA ASN A 131 -2.71 -0.01 19.44
C ASN A 131 -2.57 -0.68 20.83
N LYS A 132 -3.04 -1.93 20.97
CA LYS A 132 -3.02 -2.71 22.23
C LYS A 132 -3.79 -2.06 23.39
N LYS A 133 -4.72 -1.16 23.07
CA LYS A 133 -5.62 -0.51 24.03
C LYS A 133 -6.91 -1.32 24.14
N TYR A 134 -6.77 -2.57 24.54
CA TYR A 134 -7.85 -3.56 24.51
C TYR A 134 -9.08 -3.15 25.33
N LYS A 135 -8.86 -2.55 26.52
CA LYS A 135 -9.97 -2.01 27.35
C LYS A 135 -10.71 -0.88 26.65
N GLU A 136 -9.98 0.04 25.98
CA GLU A 136 -10.61 1.14 25.23
C GLU A 136 -11.37 0.61 24.01
N SER A 137 -10.87 -0.43 23.35
CA SER A 137 -11.56 -1.12 22.25
C SER A 137 -12.88 -1.75 22.75
N ASN A 138 -12.84 -2.49 23.85
CA ASN A 138 -14.04 -3.08 24.45
C ASN A 138 -15.06 -2.01 24.87
N HIS A 139 -14.60 -0.87 25.37
CA HIS A 139 -15.48 0.24 25.75
C HIS A 139 -16.26 0.82 24.56
N LEU A 140 -15.71 0.76 23.36
CA LEU A 140 -16.39 1.20 22.14
C LEU A 140 -17.32 0.14 21.55
N ILE A 141 -17.00 -1.16 21.70
CA ILE A 141 -17.77 -2.24 21.04
C ILE A 141 -18.89 -2.80 21.91
N ILE A 142 -18.61 -3.07 23.18
CA ILE A 142 -19.54 -3.80 24.06
C ILE A 142 -20.89 -3.09 24.19
N PRO A 143 -20.97 -1.76 24.34
CA PRO A 143 -22.24 -1.05 24.39
C PRO A 143 -23.08 -1.19 23.11
N GLU A 144 -22.41 -1.42 21.97
CA GLU A 144 -23.07 -1.49 20.64
C GLU A 144 -23.38 -2.92 20.21
N LEU A 145 -23.05 -3.95 21.01
CA LEU A 145 -23.24 -5.36 20.64
C LEU A 145 -24.70 -5.68 20.31
N ASP A 146 -25.66 -5.15 21.09
CA ASP A 146 -27.10 -5.37 20.85
C ASP A 146 -27.54 -4.72 19.54
N TYR A 147 -26.97 -3.56 19.21
CA TYR A 147 -27.22 -2.91 17.93
C TYR A 147 -26.67 -3.76 16.78
N TYR A 148 -25.42 -4.21 16.84
CA TYR A 148 -24.85 -5.09 15.81
C TYR A 148 -25.65 -6.39 15.66
N LYS A 149 -26.10 -6.99 16.76
CA LYS A 149 -26.96 -8.18 16.77
C LYS A 149 -28.34 -7.94 16.17
N SER A 150 -28.81 -6.70 16.18
CA SER A 150 -30.12 -6.32 15.60
C SER A 150 -30.09 -6.23 14.08
N ILE A 151 -28.91 -6.14 13.45
CA ILE A 151 -28.71 -6.13 12.00
C ILE A 151 -28.88 -7.55 11.48
N LYS A 152 -30.11 -7.93 11.11
CA LYS A 152 -30.41 -9.30 10.70
C LYS A 152 -30.11 -9.61 9.24
N GLU A 153 -29.94 -8.57 8.44
CA GLU A 153 -29.61 -8.68 7.02
C GLU A 153 -28.20 -9.20 6.81
N ASP A 154 -27.29 -8.88 7.74
CA ASP A 154 -25.89 -9.31 7.70
C ASP A 154 -25.33 -9.44 9.12
N SER A 155 -25.26 -10.65 9.62
CA SER A 155 -24.69 -10.95 10.95
C SER A 155 -23.16 -10.78 10.99
N PHE A 156 -22.50 -10.44 9.89
CA PHE A 156 -21.06 -10.17 9.86
C PHE A 156 -20.65 -9.09 10.85
N TYR A 157 -21.43 -8.02 10.98
CA TYR A 157 -21.15 -6.92 11.93
C TYR A 157 -21.09 -7.40 13.38
N TYR A 158 -22.04 -8.27 13.76
CA TYR A 158 -22.07 -8.85 15.08
C TYR A 158 -20.90 -9.83 15.28
N MET A 159 -20.67 -10.69 14.29
CA MET A 159 -19.53 -11.62 14.31
C MET A 159 -18.19 -10.90 14.44
N TYR A 160 -17.98 -9.81 13.68
CA TYR A 160 -16.74 -9.04 13.73
C TYR A 160 -16.56 -8.32 15.07
N ALA A 161 -17.65 -7.80 15.64
CA ALA A 161 -17.64 -7.23 16.99
C ALA A 161 -17.26 -8.28 18.05
N LEU A 162 -17.85 -9.47 17.99
CA LEU A 162 -17.51 -10.58 18.90
C LEU A 162 -16.05 -11.04 18.72
N PHE A 163 -15.56 -11.12 17.47
CA PHE A 163 -14.17 -11.40 17.16
C PHE A 163 -13.24 -10.41 17.88
N MET A 164 -13.51 -9.12 17.77
CA MET A 164 -12.69 -8.08 18.44
C MET A 164 -12.74 -8.19 19.95
N VAL A 165 -13.94 -8.32 20.54
CA VAL A 165 -14.11 -8.43 21.98
C VAL A 165 -13.44 -9.69 22.52
N THR A 166 -13.64 -10.83 21.86
CA THR A 166 -13.00 -12.09 22.21
C THR A 166 -11.47 -11.96 22.18
N SER A 167 -10.92 -11.42 21.09
CA SER A 167 -9.49 -11.20 20.96
C SER A 167 -8.95 -10.23 22.01
N ASN A 168 -9.67 -9.17 22.32
CA ASN A 168 -9.30 -8.24 23.39
C ASN A 168 -9.17 -8.96 24.74
N TYR A 169 -10.13 -9.83 25.10
CA TYR A 169 -10.09 -10.57 26.36
C TYR A 169 -9.00 -11.64 26.38
N VAL A 170 -8.64 -12.24 25.26
CA VAL A 170 -7.45 -13.11 25.16
C VAL A 170 -6.20 -12.32 25.57
N TYR A 171 -5.98 -11.14 25.00
CA TYR A 171 -4.82 -10.30 25.36
C TYR A 171 -4.88 -9.70 26.76
N LEU A 172 -6.07 -9.48 27.31
CA LEU A 172 -6.29 -9.05 28.70
C LEU A 172 -6.15 -10.20 29.70
N LYS A 173 -6.05 -11.46 29.23
CA LYS A 173 -6.03 -12.69 30.04
C LYS A 173 -7.26 -12.83 30.94
N ASP A 174 -8.40 -12.35 30.50
CA ASP A 174 -9.69 -12.44 31.16
C ASP A 174 -10.46 -13.64 30.63
N GLU A 175 -10.19 -14.81 31.22
CA GLU A 175 -10.75 -16.09 30.79
C GLU A 175 -12.27 -16.14 30.89
N VAL A 176 -12.85 -15.49 31.89
CA VAL A 176 -14.31 -15.49 32.11
C VAL A 176 -15.04 -14.77 30.98
N ASN A 177 -14.61 -13.55 30.69
CA ASN A 177 -15.22 -12.77 29.61
C ASN A 177 -14.84 -13.32 28.23
N PHE A 178 -13.64 -13.82 28.07
CA PHE A 178 -13.25 -14.53 26.86
C PHE A 178 -14.21 -15.69 26.55
N ASN A 179 -14.41 -16.62 27.49
CA ASN A 179 -15.28 -17.78 27.29
C ASN A 179 -16.72 -17.38 26.93
N LYS A 180 -17.24 -16.34 27.57
CA LYS A 180 -18.57 -15.80 27.28
C LYS A 180 -18.69 -15.39 25.81
N TYR A 181 -17.85 -14.45 25.37
CA TYR A 181 -17.97 -13.87 24.02
C TYR A 181 -17.49 -14.84 22.92
N TYR A 182 -16.56 -15.75 23.23
CA TYR A 182 -16.16 -16.80 22.31
C TYR A 182 -17.26 -17.82 22.11
N SER A 183 -18.03 -18.15 23.14
CA SER A 183 -19.22 -19.00 23.00
C SER A 183 -20.25 -18.39 22.07
N ASP A 184 -20.53 -17.07 22.25
CA ASP A 184 -21.42 -16.33 21.36
C ASP A 184 -20.91 -16.30 19.92
N PHE A 185 -19.57 -16.16 19.74
CA PHE A 185 -18.94 -16.20 18.41
C PHE A 185 -19.08 -17.59 17.75
N LEU A 186 -18.88 -18.66 18.51
CA LEU A 186 -18.99 -20.04 18.01
C LEU A 186 -20.45 -20.38 17.56
N GLU A 187 -21.47 -19.82 18.20
CA GLU A 187 -22.87 -20.01 17.78
C GLU A 187 -23.13 -19.50 16.36
N LEU A 188 -22.37 -18.49 15.91
CA LEU A 188 -22.50 -17.92 14.58
C LEU A 188 -21.94 -18.77 13.45
N GLU A 189 -21.24 -19.88 13.74
CA GLU A 189 -20.73 -20.80 12.69
C GLU A 189 -21.86 -21.33 11.78
N LYS A 190 -23.08 -21.43 12.31
CA LYS A 190 -24.26 -21.94 11.60
C LYS A 190 -25.10 -20.84 10.97
N ASP A 191 -24.75 -19.59 11.15
CA ASP A 191 -25.47 -18.47 10.57
C ASP A 191 -25.21 -18.37 9.07
N THR A 192 -26.26 -18.53 8.28
CA THR A 192 -26.17 -18.53 6.80
C THR A 192 -25.99 -17.15 6.19
N THR A 193 -26.17 -16.08 6.96
CA THR A 193 -25.92 -14.70 6.50
C THR A 193 -24.43 -14.38 6.51
N ILE A 194 -23.63 -15.14 7.25
CA ILE A 194 -22.18 -14.98 7.32
C ILE A 194 -21.52 -15.92 6.30
N SER A 195 -20.63 -15.39 5.47
CA SER A 195 -19.78 -16.22 4.62
C SER A 195 -18.94 -17.16 5.47
N THR A 196 -19.00 -18.48 5.17
CA THR A 196 -18.15 -19.48 5.85
C THR A 196 -16.67 -19.12 5.79
N LEU A 197 -16.24 -18.52 4.68
CA LEU A 197 -14.86 -18.05 4.51
C LEU A 197 -14.53 -16.97 5.54
N LEU A 198 -15.37 -15.94 5.66
CA LEU A 198 -15.15 -14.83 6.61
C LEU A 198 -15.17 -15.33 8.05
N TYR A 199 -16.11 -16.21 8.41
CA TYR A 199 -16.16 -16.81 9.74
C TYR A 199 -14.84 -17.54 10.05
N LYS A 200 -14.39 -18.43 9.16
CA LYS A 200 -13.19 -19.25 9.36
C LYS A 200 -11.89 -18.42 9.43
N ILE A 201 -11.80 -17.34 8.66
CA ILE A 201 -10.67 -16.39 8.75
C ILE A 201 -10.55 -15.80 10.16
N HIS A 202 -11.68 -15.40 10.77
CA HIS A 202 -11.67 -14.81 12.12
C HIS A 202 -11.45 -15.88 13.21
N ASP A 203 -12.05 -17.04 13.06
CA ASP A 203 -11.86 -18.17 14.00
C ASP A 203 -10.40 -18.62 14.03
N VAL A 204 -9.75 -18.75 12.87
CA VAL A 204 -8.32 -19.12 12.82
C VAL A 204 -7.44 -18.09 13.54
N THR A 205 -7.73 -16.80 13.38
CA THR A 205 -6.98 -15.73 14.05
C THR A 205 -7.16 -15.77 15.57
N ILE A 206 -8.38 -16.06 16.07
CA ILE A 206 -8.62 -16.25 17.52
C ILE A 206 -7.78 -17.45 18.04
N ASN A 207 -7.82 -18.59 17.35
CA ASN A 207 -7.10 -19.78 17.77
C ASN A 207 -5.58 -19.60 17.76
N ILE A 208 -5.03 -18.82 16.80
CA ILE A 208 -3.60 -18.43 16.78
C ILE A 208 -3.26 -17.56 18.01
N SER A 209 -4.13 -16.59 18.35
CA SER A 209 -3.93 -15.72 19.50
C SER A 209 -4.01 -16.49 20.83
N LEU A 210 -4.88 -17.52 20.90
CA LEU A 210 -4.95 -18.43 22.04
C LEU A 210 -3.70 -19.28 22.22
N ALA A 211 -3.16 -19.81 21.11
CA ALA A 211 -1.89 -20.52 21.13
C ALA A 211 -0.76 -19.61 21.66
N GLU A 212 -0.71 -18.35 21.21
CA GLU A 212 0.26 -17.35 21.70
C GLU A 212 0.09 -17.07 23.19
N MET A 213 -1.14 -16.88 23.66
CA MET A 213 -1.45 -16.65 25.07
C MET A 213 -0.99 -17.82 25.95
N TYR A 214 -1.33 -19.05 25.57
CA TYR A 214 -0.95 -20.25 26.34
C TYR A 214 0.56 -20.54 26.26
N LEU A 215 1.24 -20.17 25.17
CA LEU A 215 2.71 -20.16 25.11
C LEU A 215 3.32 -19.24 26.18
N ALA A 216 2.79 -18.02 26.29
CA ALA A 216 3.25 -17.07 27.30
C ALA A 216 3.00 -17.57 28.74
N GLU A 217 1.97 -18.39 28.93
CA GLU A 217 1.64 -19.04 30.23
C GLU A 217 2.36 -20.38 30.44
N LYS A 218 3.14 -20.84 29.45
CA LYS A 218 3.83 -22.14 29.45
C LYS A 218 2.91 -23.36 29.60
N LYS A 219 1.65 -23.24 29.16
CA LYS A 219 0.65 -24.30 29.14
C LYS A 219 0.73 -25.09 27.82
N LEU A 220 1.79 -25.89 27.66
CA LEU A 220 2.15 -26.52 26.39
C LEU A 220 1.09 -27.49 25.84
N ASP A 221 0.32 -28.17 26.70
CA ASP A 221 -0.80 -29.01 26.28
C ASP A 221 -1.88 -28.22 25.55
N SER A 222 -2.28 -27.06 26.14
CA SER A 222 -3.23 -26.15 25.51
C SER A 222 -2.70 -25.59 24.19
N VAL A 223 -1.42 -25.23 24.15
CA VAL A 223 -0.75 -24.79 22.91
C VAL A 223 -0.89 -25.82 21.82
N SER A 224 -0.59 -27.10 22.12
CA SER A 224 -0.71 -28.21 21.15
C SER A 224 -2.13 -28.33 20.59
N ILE A 225 -3.15 -28.21 21.45
CA ILE A 225 -4.56 -28.27 21.03
C ILE A 225 -4.90 -27.16 20.05
N TYR A 226 -4.54 -25.90 20.37
CA TYR A 226 -4.87 -24.76 19.51
C TYR A 226 -4.04 -24.75 18.22
N LEU A 227 -2.77 -25.12 18.25
CA LEU A 227 -1.98 -25.30 17.05
C LEU A 227 -2.58 -26.37 16.13
N GLY A 228 -3.04 -27.48 16.69
CA GLY A 228 -3.71 -28.55 15.93
C GLY A 228 -5.03 -28.09 15.30
N LYS A 229 -5.84 -27.29 16.01
CA LYS A 229 -7.05 -26.69 15.46
C LYS A 229 -6.72 -25.78 14.27
N VAL A 230 -5.70 -24.93 14.42
CA VAL A 230 -5.25 -24.02 13.37
C VAL A 230 -4.72 -24.77 12.15
N ASP A 231 -4.05 -25.89 12.34
CA ASP A 231 -3.60 -26.77 11.25
C ASP A 231 -4.74 -27.31 10.40
N GLY A 232 -5.88 -27.61 10.99
CA GLY A 232 -7.11 -27.99 10.28
C GLY A 232 -7.72 -26.84 9.46
N MET A 233 -7.30 -25.60 9.72
CA MET A 233 -7.84 -24.38 9.08
C MET A 233 -6.80 -23.64 8.23
N ARG A 234 -5.70 -24.26 7.82
CA ARG A 234 -4.60 -23.63 7.07
C ARG A 234 -5.01 -22.90 5.81
N THR A 235 -6.06 -23.37 5.13
CA THR A 235 -6.59 -22.76 3.90
C THR A 235 -7.22 -21.40 4.12
N TYR A 236 -7.61 -21.08 5.36
CA TYR A 236 -8.23 -19.82 5.75
C TYR A 236 -7.23 -18.79 6.31
N MET A 237 -5.96 -19.17 6.47
CA MET A 237 -4.92 -18.27 6.97
C MET A 237 -4.52 -17.24 5.93
N ASN A 238 -4.56 -15.97 6.32
CA ASN A 238 -3.85 -14.93 5.60
C ASN A 238 -2.33 -15.00 5.90
N ASN A 239 -1.54 -14.17 5.22
CA ASN A 239 -0.09 -14.19 5.38
C ASN A 239 0.39 -13.82 6.80
N SER A 240 -0.35 -12.95 7.50
CA SER A 240 -0.07 -12.61 8.91
C SER A 240 -0.34 -13.80 9.83
N ASP A 241 -1.45 -14.50 9.61
CA ASP A 241 -1.81 -15.71 10.36
C ASP A 241 -0.78 -16.81 10.16
N LYS A 242 -0.38 -17.10 8.92
CA LYS A 242 0.70 -18.06 8.62
C LYS A 242 1.99 -17.72 9.35
N LYS A 243 2.38 -16.44 9.30
CA LYS A 243 3.58 -15.96 10.00
C LYS A 243 3.50 -16.18 11.52
N ASN A 244 2.38 -15.82 12.13
CA ASN A 244 2.18 -15.95 13.57
C ASN A 244 2.05 -17.42 13.98
N HIS A 245 1.37 -18.23 13.20
CA HIS A 245 1.25 -19.67 13.42
C HIS A 245 2.62 -20.36 13.40
N PHE A 246 3.47 -20.08 12.40
CA PHE A 246 4.82 -20.63 12.35
C PHE A 246 5.68 -20.13 13.53
N LYS A 247 5.54 -18.86 13.94
CA LYS A 247 6.21 -18.34 15.14
C LYS A 247 5.79 -19.09 16.40
N ASN A 248 4.48 -19.36 16.54
CA ASN A 248 3.97 -20.12 17.67
C ASN A 248 4.54 -21.53 17.69
N TYR A 249 4.67 -22.19 16.55
CA TYR A 249 5.33 -23.50 16.45
C TYR A 249 6.81 -23.44 16.80
N VAL A 250 7.53 -22.43 16.32
CA VAL A 250 8.94 -22.23 16.68
C VAL A 250 9.09 -22.11 18.20
N ALA A 251 8.26 -21.27 18.84
CA ALA A 251 8.30 -21.08 20.28
C ALA A 251 7.85 -22.33 21.06
N TYR A 252 6.87 -23.06 20.53
CA TYR A 252 6.40 -24.31 21.11
C TYR A 252 7.49 -25.40 21.12
N PHE A 253 8.14 -25.65 19.97
CA PHE A 253 9.21 -26.64 19.87
C PHE A 253 10.50 -26.21 20.58
N ASP A 254 10.74 -24.91 20.68
CA ASP A 254 11.83 -24.39 21.53
C ASP A 254 11.58 -24.72 23.01
N ALA A 255 10.35 -24.51 23.49
CA ALA A 255 9.96 -24.88 24.84
C ALA A 255 10.05 -26.41 25.12
N LEU A 256 9.78 -27.22 24.09
CA LEU A 256 9.96 -28.69 24.15
C LEU A 256 11.41 -29.14 23.96
N LYS A 257 12.32 -28.25 23.60
CA LYS A 257 13.72 -28.52 23.23
C LYS A 257 13.85 -29.45 22.00
N GLU A 258 12.89 -29.42 21.11
CA GLU A 258 12.87 -30.18 19.86
C GLU A 258 13.51 -29.37 18.71
N GLU A 259 14.81 -29.30 18.67
CA GLU A 259 15.58 -28.51 17.72
C GLU A 259 15.24 -28.80 16.24
N LYS A 260 15.00 -30.05 15.89
CA LYS A 260 14.67 -30.45 14.52
C LYS A 260 13.35 -29.86 14.06
N SER A 261 12.31 -30.01 14.87
CA SER A 261 10.96 -29.45 14.56
C SER A 261 10.98 -27.92 14.53
N LYS A 262 11.68 -27.31 15.48
CA LYS A 262 11.89 -25.85 15.53
C LYS A 262 12.54 -25.35 14.25
N ASN A 263 13.62 -25.97 13.79
CA ASN A 263 14.34 -25.57 12.58
C ASN A 263 13.46 -25.71 11.33
N ASN A 264 12.63 -26.75 11.22
CA ASN A 264 11.68 -26.91 10.11
C ASN A 264 10.71 -25.73 10.01
N TYR A 265 10.21 -25.22 11.16
CA TYR A 265 9.32 -24.06 11.16
C TYR A 265 10.05 -22.71 10.97
N LEU A 266 11.31 -22.62 11.37
CA LEU A 266 12.17 -21.49 11.01
C LEU A 266 12.42 -21.43 9.50
N ASP A 267 12.66 -22.56 8.86
CA ASP A 267 12.79 -22.65 7.40
C ASP A 267 11.47 -22.29 6.70
N SER A 268 10.33 -22.73 7.26
CA SER A 268 9.00 -22.35 6.75
C SER A 268 8.74 -20.83 6.87
N LEU A 269 9.17 -20.21 7.97
CA LEU A 269 9.10 -18.76 8.16
C LEU A 269 9.97 -18.01 7.14
N LYS A 270 11.17 -18.52 6.89
CA LYS A 270 12.09 -17.94 5.91
C LYS A 270 11.51 -18.05 4.50
N PHE A 271 11.03 -19.25 4.13
CA PHE A 271 10.39 -19.46 2.83
C PHE A 271 9.20 -18.53 2.61
N LEU A 272 8.31 -18.41 3.61
CA LEU A 272 7.17 -17.49 3.55
C LEU A 272 7.62 -16.04 3.38
N HIS A 273 8.70 -15.63 4.03
CA HIS A 273 9.23 -14.27 3.91
C HIS A 273 9.78 -13.99 2.51
N ASP A 274 10.56 -14.93 1.97
CA ASP A 274 11.15 -14.84 0.63
C ASP A 274 10.07 -14.82 -0.46
N ASP A 275 9.03 -15.66 -0.30
CA ASP A 275 7.87 -15.73 -1.20
C ASP A 275 7.08 -14.41 -1.21
N LEU A 276 6.83 -13.85 -0.02
CA LEU A 276 6.14 -12.55 0.10
C LEU A 276 6.94 -11.39 -0.51
N ILE A 277 8.27 -11.40 -0.40
CA ILE A 277 9.12 -10.40 -1.05
C ILE A 277 9.01 -10.54 -2.57
N LYS A 278 9.12 -11.77 -3.08
CA LYS A 278 9.02 -12.06 -4.51
C LYS A 278 7.67 -11.62 -5.07
N ASP A 279 6.57 -12.02 -4.42
CA ASP A 279 5.21 -11.66 -4.83
C ASP A 279 5.00 -10.14 -4.84
N ASN A 280 5.51 -9.42 -3.83
CA ASN A 280 5.42 -7.97 -3.77
C ASN A 280 6.25 -7.28 -4.86
N MET A 281 7.41 -7.82 -5.21
CA MET A 281 8.24 -7.31 -6.30
C MET A 281 7.57 -7.55 -7.65
N GLU A 282 7.04 -8.75 -7.89
CA GLU A 282 6.33 -9.12 -9.11
C GLU A 282 5.05 -8.30 -9.28
N ALA A 283 4.26 -8.13 -8.20
CA ALA A 283 3.08 -7.28 -8.20
C ALA A 283 3.43 -5.81 -8.51
N SER A 284 4.50 -5.28 -7.93
CA SER A 284 4.97 -3.92 -8.20
C SER A 284 5.40 -3.74 -9.66
N PHE A 285 6.05 -4.75 -10.24
CA PHE A 285 6.44 -4.75 -11.64
C PHE A 285 5.21 -4.77 -12.55
N ASN A 286 4.27 -5.68 -12.31
CA ASN A 286 3.04 -5.82 -13.10
C ASN A 286 2.16 -4.57 -13.02
N ILE A 287 2.10 -3.92 -11.84
CA ILE A 287 1.39 -2.65 -11.65
C ILE A 287 2.03 -1.54 -12.50
N ASN A 288 3.37 -1.44 -12.46
CA ASN A 288 4.09 -0.45 -13.25
C ASN A 288 3.90 -0.68 -14.75
N GLU A 289 3.94 -1.94 -15.21
CA GLU A 289 3.70 -2.30 -16.60
C GLU A 289 2.27 -1.96 -17.04
N SER A 290 1.26 -2.37 -16.28
CA SER A 290 -0.14 -2.01 -16.53
C SER A 290 -0.38 -0.50 -16.51
N PHE A 291 0.30 0.21 -15.62
CA PHE A 291 0.21 1.67 -15.54
C PHE A 291 0.85 2.33 -16.77
N LEU A 292 2.03 1.88 -17.19
CA LEU A 292 2.71 2.35 -18.38
C LEU A 292 1.89 2.07 -19.65
N GLU A 293 1.29 0.89 -19.75
CA GLU A 293 0.42 0.52 -20.86
C GLU A 293 -0.84 1.41 -20.91
N ASN A 294 -1.52 1.59 -19.75
CA ASN A 294 -2.67 2.47 -19.65
C ASN A 294 -2.31 3.94 -19.94
N THR A 295 -1.14 4.38 -19.48
CA THR A 295 -0.65 5.75 -19.76
C THR A 295 -0.37 5.92 -21.26
N LYS A 296 0.30 4.96 -21.92
CA LYS A 296 0.54 4.98 -23.38
C LYS A 296 -0.77 4.99 -24.17
N ILE A 297 -1.75 4.19 -23.77
CA ILE A 297 -3.07 4.15 -24.41
C ILE A 297 -3.77 5.50 -24.24
N LEU A 298 -3.71 6.07 -23.03
CA LEU A 298 -4.30 7.37 -22.71
C LEU A 298 -3.60 8.52 -23.47
N GLU A 299 -2.26 8.47 -23.54
CA GLU A 299 -1.44 9.42 -24.33
C GLU A 299 -1.74 9.30 -25.82
N ALA A 300 -1.87 8.09 -26.34
CA ALA A 300 -2.23 7.85 -27.74
C ALA A 300 -3.68 8.33 -28.03
N GLU A 301 -4.61 8.16 -27.09
CA GLU A 301 -5.98 8.67 -27.24
C GLU A 301 -6.06 10.18 -27.07
N THR A 302 -5.30 10.75 -26.13
CA THR A 302 -5.22 12.22 -25.96
C THR A 302 -4.56 12.85 -27.17
N ALA A 303 -3.46 12.25 -27.70
CA ALA A 303 -2.83 12.68 -28.92
C ALA A 303 -3.78 12.58 -30.14
N LYS A 304 -4.56 11.51 -30.23
CA LYS A 304 -5.58 11.35 -31.29
C LYS A 304 -6.77 12.31 -31.14
N LYS A 305 -7.17 12.57 -29.90
CA LYS A 305 -8.20 13.58 -29.56
C LYS A 305 -7.69 14.99 -29.84
N ASP A 306 -6.43 15.24 -29.49
CA ASP A 306 -5.77 16.54 -29.74
C ASP A 306 -5.52 16.75 -31.24
N LEU A 307 -5.17 15.70 -31.99
CA LEU A 307 -5.12 15.73 -33.45
C LEU A 307 -6.50 16.00 -34.06
N ASN A 308 -7.54 15.32 -33.64
CA ASN A 308 -8.90 15.55 -34.15
C ASN A 308 -9.42 16.92 -33.71
N ARG A 309 -9.15 17.35 -32.48
CA ARG A 309 -9.49 18.70 -31.98
C ARG A 309 -8.71 19.77 -32.75
N ASN A 310 -7.43 19.53 -33.01
CA ASN A 310 -6.61 20.45 -33.79
C ASN A 310 -7.07 20.51 -35.26
N TRP A 311 -7.52 19.41 -35.83
CA TRP A 311 -8.12 19.37 -37.15
C TRP A 311 -9.49 20.10 -37.20
N ILE A 312 -10.34 19.93 -36.21
CA ILE A 312 -11.61 20.65 -36.10
C ILE A 312 -11.35 22.15 -35.83
N ILE A 313 -10.38 22.46 -34.96
CA ILE A 313 -9.96 23.84 -34.70
C ILE A 313 -9.30 24.43 -35.96
N PHE A 314 -8.48 23.68 -36.68
CA PHE A 314 -7.88 24.11 -37.92
C PHE A 314 -8.92 24.39 -39.01
N LEU A 315 -9.89 23.51 -39.19
CA LEU A 315 -10.99 23.70 -40.13
C LEU A 315 -11.91 24.87 -39.75
N THR A 316 -12.23 25.03 -38.47
CA THR A 316 -13.02 26.19 -37.97
C THR A 316 -12.21 27.49 -38.01
N CYS A 317 -10.91 27.44 -37.70
CA CYS A 317 -10.05 28.63 -37.82
C CYS A 317 -9.74 28.95 -39.27
N LEU A 318 -9.69 27.95 -40.17
CA LEU A 318 -9.58 28.19 -41.62
C LEU A 318 -10.86 28.84 -42.17
N LEU A 319 -12.03 28.41 -41.69
CA LEU A 319 -13.32 29.00 -42.03
C LEU A 319 -13.46 30.42 -41.42
N ILE A 320 -13.08 30.59 -40.17
CA ILE A 320 -13.05 31.91 -39.49
C ILE A 320 -11.89 32.77 -39.99
N GLY A 321 -10.73 32.16 -40.32
CA GLY A 321 -9.59 32.85 -40.88
C GLY A 321 -9.84 33.38 -42.27
N VAL A 322 -10.60 32.65 -43.10
CA VAL A 322 -11.13 33.17 -44.38
C VAL A 322 -12.09 34.34 -44.11
N ILE A 323 -12.90 34.30 -43.04
CA ILE A 323 -13.79 35.37 -42.64
C ILE A 323 -13.03 36.55 -42.00
N VAL A 324 -11.98 36.27 -41.18
CA VAL A 324 -11.22 37.31 -40.41
C VAL A 324 -10.02 37.87 -41.19
N VAL A 325 -9.44 37.13 -42.17
CA VAL A 325 -8.52 37.68 -43.16
C VAL A 325 -9.24 38.75 -43.99
N LEU A 326 -10.55 38.58 -44.11
CA LEU A 326 -11.40 39.61 -44.74
C LEU A 326 -11.68 40.82 -43.82
N VAL A 327 -11.46 40.73 -42.47
CA VAL A 327 -11.96 41.75 -41.52
C VAL A 327 -10.91 42.34 -40.58
N VAL A 328 -9.68 42.23 -40.68
CA VAL A 328 -8.78 43.13 -39.89
C VAL A 328 -8.35 42.69 -38.49
N LYS A 329 -7.59 41.73 -38.24
CA LYS A 329 -6.65 41.74 -37.10
C LYS A 329 -5.94 40.40 -36.84
N TYR A 330 -5.10 40.03 -37.70
CA TYR A 330 -4.28 38.79 -37.65
C TYR A 330 -3.33 38.68 -36.42
N LYS A 331 -2.87 39.81 -35.84
CA LYS A 331 -1.83 39.82 -34.79
C LYS A 331 -2.31 39.44 -33.39
N SER A 332 -3.54 39.72 -33.00
CA SER A 332 -4.05 39.45 -31.65
C SER A 332 -4.46 37.98 -31.39
N VAL A 333 -4.99 37.34 -32.43
CA VAL A 333 -5.48 35.92 -32.33
C VAL A 333 -4.31 34.92 -32.22
N LYS A 334 -3.18 35.24 -32.88
CA LYS A 334 -2.00 34.35 -32.84
C LYS A 334 -1.35 34.25 -31.44
N ARG A 335 -1.43 35.30 -30.63
CA ARG A 335 -0.85 35.34 -29.28
C ARG A 335 -1.65 34.49 -28.28
N ILE A 336 -2.97 34.49 -28.35
CA ILE A 336 -3.88 33.77 -27.47
C ILE A 336 -3.80 32.25 -27.72
N LEU A 337 -3.68 31.82 -28.98
CA LEU A 337 -3.59 30.41 -29.36
C LEU A 337 -2.29 29.71 -28.92
N LEU A 338 -1.16 30.44 -28.93
CA LEU A 338 0.13 29.91 -28.47
C LEU A 338 0.17 29.74 -26.94
N GLU A 339 -0.47 30.61 -26.20
CA GLU A 339 -0.53 30.53 -24.73
C GLU A 339 -1.42 29.38 -24.25
N PHE A 340 -2.52 29.09 -24.95
CA PHE A 340 -3.40 27.96 -24.65
C PHE A 340 -2.72 26.60 -24.90
N SER A 341 -1.99 26.46 -26.01
CA SER A 341 -1.26 25.23 -26.34
C SER A 341 -0.16 24.87 -25.34
N LYS A 342 0.47 25.89 -24.73
CA LYS A 342 1.54 25.71 -23.75
C LYS A 342 1.01 25.18 -22.41
N ARG A 343 -0.09 25.73 -21.91
CA ARG A 343 -0.69 25.34 -20.62
C ARG A 343 -1.25 23.91 -20.61
N THR A 344 -1.82 23.43 -21.70
CA THR A 344 -2.43 22.08 -21.77
C THR A 344 -1.39 20.96 -21.78
N LYS A 345 -0.23 21.17 -22.41
CA LYS A 345 0.88 20.21 -22.42
C LYS A 345 1.59 20.12 -21.08
N GLU A 346 1.75 21.24 -20.39
CA GLU A 346 2.36 21.26 -19.04
C GLU A 346 1.51 20.50 -18.00
N TYR A 347 0.19 20.59 -18.09
CA TYR A 347 -0.71 19.96 -17.10
C TYR A 347 -0.75 18.43 -17.19
N SER A 348 -0.80 17.87 -18.40
CA SER A 348 -0.86 16.40 -18.58
C SER A 348 0.44 15.69 -18.22
N PHE A 349 1.59 16.35 -18.42
CA PHE A 349 2.90 15.81 -18.08
C PHE A 349 3.14 15.80 -16.56
N LEU A 350 2.74 16.87 -15.88
CA LEU A 350 2.85 16.99 -14.42
C LEU A 350 2.03 15.91 -13.69
N GLN A 351 0.82 15.63 -14.14
CA GLN A 351 -0.05 14.65 -13.52
C GLN A 351 0.51 13.23 -13.67
N SER A 352 1.02 12.87 -14.84
CA SER A 352 1.63 11.55 -15.08
C SER A 352 2.87 11.31 -14.20
N ASN A 353 3.71 12.32 -14.02
CA ASN A 353 4.92 12.18 -13.19
C ASN A 353 4.63 12.13 -11.70
N HIS A 354 3.63 12.86 -11.23
CA HIS A 354 3.19 12.80 -9.82
C HIS A 354 2.70 11.41 -9.45
N ASP A 355 1.85 10.80 -10.28
CA ASP A 355 1.29 9.47 -10.02
C ASP A 355 2.38 8.39 -10.02
N LYS A 356 3.38 8.49 -10.93
CA LYS A 356 4.55 7.59 -10.95
C LYS A 356 5.41 7.69 -9.69
N LEU A 357 5.63 8.91 -9.21
CA LEU A 357 6.45 9.15 -8.02
C LEU A 357 5.78 8.63 -6.75
N MET A 358 4.48 8.85 -6.62
CA MET A 358 3.67 8.37 -5.49
C MET A 358 3.73 6.84 -5.36
N LEU A 359 3.61 6.11 -6.46
CA LEU A 359 3.69 4.64 -6.46
C LEU A 359 5.07 4.12 -6.02
N LYS A 360 6.15 4.80 -6.46
CA LYS A 360 7.53 4.41 -6.10
C LYS A 360 7.88 4.70 -4.64
N VAL A 361 7.52 5.88 -4.16
CA VAL A 361 7.72 6.26 -2.74
C VAL A 361 7.04 5.24 -1.83
N LYS A 362 5.85 4.79 -2.20
CA LYS A 362 5.07 3.88 -1.39
C LYS A 362 5.59 2.44 -1.40
N GLY A 363 6.16 1.96 -2.51
CA GLY A 363 6.87 0.68 -2.54
C GLY A 363 8.06 0.64 -1.58
N LEU A 364 8.80 1.75 -1.51
CA LEU A 364 9.93 1.93 -0.58
C LEU A 364 9.49 2.05 0.88
N GLU A 365 8.38 2.73 1.16
CA GLU A 365 7.82 2.84 2.51
C GLU A 365 7.37 1.48 3.06
N ASN A 366 6.76 0.63 2.21
CA ASN A 366 6.40 -0.74 2.59
C ASN A 366 7.62 -1.56 2.99
N TYR A 367 8.65 -1.54 2.14
CA TYR A 367 9.90 -2.25 2.41
C TYR A 367 10.55 -1.80 3.72
N ILE A 368 10.59 -0.48 3.98
CA ILE A 368 11.12 0.07 5.23
C ILE A 368 10.27 -0.34 6.45
N ALA A 369 8.95 -0.42 6.29
CA ALA A 369 8.07 -0.84 7.39
C ALA A 369 8.28 -2.31 7.76
N ASP A 370 8.47 -3.18 6.77
CA ASP A 370 8.76 -4.60 6.99
C ASP A 370 10.12 -4.80 7.64
N LEU A 371 11.16 -4.07 7.21
CA LEU A 371 12.47 -4.07 7.86
C LEU A 371 12.39 -3.60 9.32
N LYS A 372 11.64 -2.53 9.60
CA LYS A 372 11.44 -2.04 10.99
C LYS A 372 10.73 -3.06 11.87
N LYS A 373 9.76 -3.80 11.32
CA LYS A 373 9.04 -4.83 12.03
C LYS A 373 9.97 -5.99 12.40
N GLU A 374 10.84 -6.40 11.48
CA GLU A 374 11.80 -7.47 11.70
C GLU A 374 12.89 -7.08 12.73
N ILE A 375 13.39 -5.84 12.66
CA ILE A 375 14.32 -5.30 13.68
C ILE A 375 13.66 -5.29 15.07
N LYS A 376 12.38 -4.95 15.15
CA LYS A 376 11.63 -4.95 16.41
C LYS A 376 11.48 -6.37 16.97
N ASN A 377 11.22 -7.35 16.11
CA ASN A 377 11.11 -8.75 16.49
C ASN A 377 12.44 -9.29 17.05
N ILE A 378 13.55 -8.92 16.42
CA ILE A 378 14.91 -9.27 16.90
C ILE A 378 15.24 -8.59 18.23
N SER A 379 14.76 -7.36 18.44
CA SER A 379 15.05 -6.61 19.67
C SER A 379 14.37 -7.17 20.93
N VAL A 380 13.33 -7.99 20.77
CA VAL A 380 12.57 -8.61 21.88
C VAL A 380 13.20 -9.94 22.33
N ILE A 381 14.18 -10.47 21.59
CA ILE A 381 14.87 -11.71 21.95
C ILE A 381 15.76 -11.47 23.17
N THR A 382 15.45 -12.11 24.27
CA THR A 382 16.15 -11.93 25.55
C THR A 382 17.47 -12.67 25.65
N ASN A 383 17.72 -13.66 24.78
CA ASN A 383 19.00 -14.36 24.73
C ASN A 383 19.98 -13.61 23.81
N ILE A 384 21.03 -13.06 24.40
CA ILE A 384 22.03 -12.20 23.74
C ILE A 384 22.75 -12.92 22.57
N GLU A 385 23.00 -14.21 22.70
CA GLU A 385 23.72 -15.01 21.69
C GLU A 385 22.83 -15.32 20.48
N GLU A 386 21.57 -15.63 20.73
CA GLU A 386 20.53 -15.84 19.73
C GLU A 386 20.17 -14.56 19.01
N GLN A 387 20.03 -13.44 19.75
CA GLN A 387 19.82 -12.12 19.19
C GLN A 387 20.98 -11.72 18.25
N ARG A 388 22.23 -11.98 18.66
CA ARG A 388 23.43 -11.66 17.88
C ARG A 388 23.52 -12.48 16.59
N ASN A 389 23.13 -13.75 16.64
CA ASN A 389 23.08 -14.60 15.47
C ASN A 389 21.96 -14.19 14.51
N LYS A 390 20.79 -13.85 15.02
CA LYS A 390 19.69 -13.31 14.21
C LYS A 390 20.01 -11.94 13.59
N ILE A 391 20.70 -11.07 14.30
CA ILE A 391 21.21 -9.79 13.74
C ILE A 391 22.18 -10.05 12.58
N LYS A 392 23.07 -11.05 12.70
CA LYS A 392 24.00 -11.41 11.62
C LYS A 392 23.30 -11.99 10.41
N GLU A 393 22.31 -12.87 10.63
CA GLU A 393 21.48 -13.43 9.55
C GLU A 393 20.66 -12.33 8.85
N PHE A 394 20.00 -11.49 9.61
CA PHE A 394 19.22 -10.36 9.10
C PHE A 394 20.11 -9.36 8.33
N HIS A 395 21.31 -9.08 8.83
CA HIS A 395 22.29 -8.24 8.12
C HIS A 395 22.75 -8.89 6.81
N LYS A 396 22.92 -10.21 6.80
CA LYS A 396 23.25 -10.98 5.60
C LYS A 396 22.09 -11.04 4.60
N GLU A 397 20.86 -11.15 5.08
CA GLU A 397 19.63 -11.09 4.24
C GLU A 397 19.41 -9.70 3.64
N ILE A 398 19.58 -8.64 4.43
CA ILE A 398 19.53 -7.25 3.92
C ILE A 398 20.64 -7.04 2.88
N HIS A 399 21.83 -7.55 3.10
CA HIS A 399 22.93 -7.46 2.11
C HIS A 399 22.66 -8.29 0.86
N LEU A 400 22.06 -9.46 0.97
CA LEU A 400 21.68 -10.30 -0.17
C LEU A 400 20.49 -9.71 -0.94
N SER A 401 19.47 -9.24 -0.25
CA SER A 401 18.33 -8.58 -0.89
C SER A 401 18.66 -7.19 -1.42
N SER A 402 19.54 -6.45 -0.74
CA SER A 402 20.04 -5.16 -1.25
C SER A 402 21.10 -5.35 -2.34
N SER A 403 21.86 -6.44 -2.37
CA SER A 403 22.75 -6.73 -3.49
C SER A 403 21.99 -7.15 -4.75
N VAL A 404 20.88 -7.85 -4.61
CA VAL A 404 19.97 -8.15 -5.73
C VAL A 404 19.22 -6.91 -6.21
N LEU A 405 18.93 -5.97 -5.31
CA LEU A 405 18.36 -4.65 -5.64
C LEU A 405 19.43 -3.66 -6.13
N LEU A 406 20.70 -3.83 -5.74
CA LEU A 406 21.86 -2.95 -6.04
C LEU A 406 22.79 -3.53 -7.12
N ASP A 407 22.81 -4.85 -7.36
CA ASP A 407 23.52 -5.46 -8.50
C ASP A 407 22.84 -5.15 -9.86
N LYS A 408 21.61 -4.68 -9.79
CA LYS A 408 20.96 -3.89 -10.83
C LYS A 408 21.17 -2.38 -10.63
N GLY A 409 22.35 -2.00 -10.17
CA GLY A 409 22.73 -0.61 -9.88
C GLY A 409 22.64 0.33 -11.09
N GLU A 410 22.69 -0.22 -12.30
CA GLU A 410 22.33 0.49 -13.53
C GLU A 410 20.82 0.79 -13.58
N ASP A 411 19.96 -0.15 -13.18
CA ASP A 411 18.52 0.04 -13.19
C ASP A 411 18.02 1.07 -12.15
N HIS A 412 18.75 1.26 -11.03
CA HIS A 412 18.38 2.28 -10.05
C HIS A 412 18.80 3.68 -10.51
N LEU A 413 19.94 3.80 -11.18
CA LEU A 413 20.35 5.04 -11.85
C LEU A 413 19.46 5.33 -13.06
N ASP A 414 19.05 4.34 -13.83
CA ASP A 414 18.09 4.50 -14.92
C ASP A 414 16.69 4.84 -14.41
N LEU A 415 16.27 4.30 -13.27
CA LEU A 415 14.98 4.63 -12.65
C LEU A 415 14.94 6.09 -12.16
N ILE A 416 16.03 6.55 -11.56
CA ILE A 416 16.22 7.93 -11.11
C ILE A 416 16.45 8.85 -12.32
N ASN A 417 17.25 8.42 -13.30
CA ASN A 417 17.51 9.14 -14.54
C ASN A 417 16.22 9.36 -15.36
N ASN A 418 15.36 8.35 -15.48
CA ASN A 418 14.09 8.49 -16.21
C ASN A 418 13.10 9.45 -15.53
N LEU A 419 13.25 9.71 -14.24
CA LEU A 419 12.39 10.63 -13.48
C LEU A 419 12.90 12.08 -13.49
N ASN A 420 14.20 12.30 -13.67
CA ASN A 420 14.77 13.64 -13.63
C ASN A 420 16.08 13.74 -14.42
N VAL A 421 16.04 13.30 -15.69
CA VAL A 421 17.18 13.29 -16.64
C VAL A 421 17.87 14.66 -16.68
N ALA A 422 17.09 15.75 -16.58
CA ALA A 422 17.62 17.11 -16.61
C ALA A 422 18.55 17.39 -15.42
N PHE A 423 18.16 17.00 -14.20
CA PHE A 423 18.99 17.19 -12.99
C PHE A 423 20.30 16.39 -13.09
N PHE A 424 20.21 15.11 -13.47
CA PHE A 424 21.38 14.23 -13.53
C PHE A 424 22.37 14.65 -14.62
N ASN A 425 21.88 15.04 -15.80
CA ASN A 425 22.73 15.56 -16.86
C ASN A 425 23.39 16.88 -16.46
N GLU A 426 22.63 17.77 -15.83
CA GLU A 426 23.15 19.07 -15.44
C GLU A 426 24.16 18.98 -14.30
N ILE A 427 23.91 18.13 -13.28
CA ILE A 427 24.85 17.97 -12.16
C ILE A 427 26.14 17.29 -12.61
N LEU A 428 26.07 16.29 -13.50
CA LEU A 428 27.26 15.62 -14.06
C LEU A 428 28.07 16.56 -14.97
N THR A 429 27.39 17.44 -15.71
CA THR A 429 28.05 18.44 -16.57
C THR A 429 28.75 19.52 -15.75
N LYS A 430 28.07 20.03 -14.68
CA LYS A 430 28.61 21.10 -13.84
C LYS A 430 29.64 20.60 -12.82
N HIS A 431 29.52 19.35 -12.40
CA HIS A 431 30.30 18.74 -11.31
C HIS A 431 30.78 17.33 -11.66
N PRO A 432 31.65 17.20 -12.68
CA PRO A 432 32.18 15.91 -13.11
C PRO A 432 33.08 15.23 -12.05
N GLU A 433 33.50 15.93 -11.01
CA GLU A 433 34.25 15.41 -9.88
C GLU A 433 33.44 14.57 -8.89
N LEU A 434 32.09 14.59 -9.01
CA LEU A 434 31.21 13.78 -8.17
C LEU A 434 31.09 12.36 -8.71
N ASN A 435 31.21 11.36 -7.82
CA ASN A 435 30.91 9.98 -8.21
C ASN A 435 29.40 9.68 -8.15
N SER A 436 28.97 8.57 -8.76
CA SER A 436 27.57 8.17 -8.85
C SER A 436 26.84 8.14 -7.49
N SER A 437 27.48 7.67 -6.43
CA SER A 437 26.90 7.63 -5.07
C SER A 437 26.76 9.05 -4.48
N GLU A 438 27.62 9.97 -4.80
CA GLU A 438 27.56 11.37 -4.37
C GLU A 438 26.46 12.13 -5.12
N VAL A 439 26.32 11.87 -6.42
CA VAL A 439 25.26 12.41 -7.27
C VAL A 439 23.87 11.97 -6.77
N ILE A 440 23.72 10.70 -6.39
CA ILE A 440 22.48 10.18 -5.81
C ILE A 440 22.14 10.90 -4.48
N ILE A 441 23.14 11.14 -3.63
CA ILE A 441 22.93 11.89 -2.38
C ILE A 441 22.51 13.34 -2.69
N CYS A 442 23.15 14.00 -3.65
CA CYS A 442 22.77 15.33 -4.09
C CYS A 442 21.32 15.37 -4.58
N TYR A 443 20.89 14.37 -5.35
CA TYR A 443 19.52 14.27 -5.81
C TYR A 443 18.52 14.15 -4.67
N TYR A 444 18.75 13.24 -3.71
CA TYR A 444 17.85 13.11 -2.55
C TYR A 444 17.82 14.36 -1.68
N LEU A 445 18.95 15.03 -1.50
CA LEU A 445 19.01 16.31 -0.78
C LEU A 445 18.23 17.41 -1.51
N PHE A 446 18.34 17.47 -2.83
CA PHE A 446 17.61 18.39 -3.68
C PHE A 446 16.10 18.17 -3.60
N MET A 447 15.67 16.90 -3.50
CA MET A 447 14.27 16.50 -3.30
C MET A 447 13.78 16.68 -1.86
N GLY A 448 14.60 17.24 -0.95
CA GLY A 448 14.21 17.59 0.42
C GLY A 448 14.29 16.46 1.44
N PHE A 449 14.88 15.31 1.09
CA PHE A 449 15.03 14.20 2.04
C PHE A 449 16.09 14.48 3.11
N LYS A 450 15.82 14.02 4.34
CA LYS A 450 16.73 14.16 5.49
C LYS A 450 17.80 13.05 5.48
N ASN A 451 18.92 13.29 6.11
CA ASN A 451 20.06 12.33 6.18
C ASN A 451 19.65 10.93 6.63
N LYS A 452 18.65 10.84 7.53
CA LYS A 452 18.15 9.56 8.05
C LYS A 452 17.40 8.77 6.98
N GLU A 453 16.62 9.46 6.16
CA GLU A 453 15.86 8.88 5.05
C GLU A 453 16.81 8.47 3.93
N ILE A 454 17.77 9.33 3.58
CA ILE A 454 18.81 9.04 2.60
C ILE A 454 19.63 7.82 3.02
N GLY A 455 20.02 7.74 4.30
CA GLY A 455 20.74 6.58 4.83
C GLY A 455 19.98 5.27 4.65
N ALA A 456 18.65 5.31 4.87
CA ALA A 456 17.77 4.16 4.64
C ALA A 456 17.65 3.79 3.15
N PHE A 457 17.53 4.79 2.26
CA PHE A 457 17.39 4.56 0.82
C PHE A 457 18.65 3.99 0.15
N ILE A 458 19.84 4.46 0.56
CA ILE A 458 21.11 3.98 -0.02
C ILE A 458 21.80 2.93 0.87
N ASN A 459 21.05 2.34 1.80
CA ASN A 459 21.50 1.29 2.73
C ASN A 459 22.82 1.61 3.42
N THR A 460 22.89 2.80 4.05
CA THR A 460 24.08 3.24 4.79
C THR A 460 23.69 3.92 6.11
N SER A 461 24.66 4.06 7.01
CA SER A 461 24.41 4.77 8.26
C SER A 461 24.24 6.28 8.04
N VAL A 462 23.46 6.92 8.89
CA VAL A 462 23.29 8.40 8.91
C VAL A 462 24.65 9.10 8.94
N ARG A 463 25.58 8.58 9.73
CA ARG A 463 26.95 9.09 9.87
C ARG A 463 27.74 8.99 8.56
N SER A 464 27.52 7.93 7.78
CA SER A 464 28.12 7.78 6.45
C SER A 464 27.55 8.81 5.46
N VAL A 465 26.24 9.08 5.49
CA VAL A 465 25.62 10.13 4.68
C VAL A 465 26.19 11.51 5.03
N GLU A 466 26.34 11.82 6.32
CA GLU A 466 26.94 13.08 6.79
C GLU A 466 28.38 13.21 6.32
N SER A 467 29.19 12.15 6.42
CA SER A 467 30.58 12.13 5.94
C SER A 467 30.62 12.34 4.42
N LYS A 468 29.72 11.74 3.66
CA LYS A 468 29.65 11.93 2.21
C LYS A 468 29.17 13.35 1.87
N ARG A 469 28.21 13.91 2.58
CA ARG A 469 27.79 15.32 2.42
C ARG A 469 28.95 16.28 2.64
N TYR A 470 29.75 16.05 3.67
CA TYR A 470 30.93 16.86 3.92
C TYR A 470 31.93 16.79 2.76
N ARG A 471 32.19 15.59 2.21
CA ARG A 471 33.05 15.42 1.03
C ARG A 471 32.49 16.11 -0.21
N ILE A 472 31.20 15.99 -0.45
CA ILE A 472 30.49 16.67 -1.54
C ILE A 472 30.67 18.19 -1.40
N THR A 473 30.42 18.74 -0.21
CA THR A 473 30.57 20.17 0.07
C THR A 473 32.00 20.66 -0.23
N ASN A 474 33.02 19.85 0.11
CA ASN A 474 34.42 20.15 -0.21
C ASN A 474 34.68 20.09 -1.72
N LYS A 475 34.21 19.02 -2.43
CA LYS A 475 34.42 18.87 -3.86
C LYS A 475 33.74 20.01 -4.65
N LEU A 476 32.56 20.46 -4.22
CA LEU A 476 31.85 21.56 -4.84
C LEU A 476 32.46 22.95 -4.50
N GLY A 477 33.48 23.03 -3.66
CA GLY A 477 34.13 24.28 -3.29
C GLY A 477 33.22 25.29 -2.58
N ILE A 478 32.14 24.82 -1.94
CA ILE A 478 31.13 25.71 -1.29
C ILE A 478 31.37 25.83 0.22
N LYS A 479 32.30 25.08 0.78
CA LYS A 479 32.63 25.12 2.21
C LYS A 479 33.09 26.49 2.66
N ASP A 480 33.98 27.09 1.90
CA ASP A 480 34.58 28.40 2.23
C ASP A 480 33.63 29.57 1.98
N LYS A 481 32.51 29.33 1.28
CA LYS A 481 31.49 30.32 0.98
C LYS A 481 30.35 30.37 2.01
N GLY A 482 30.37 29.50 3.05
CA GLY A 482 29.35 29.47 4.09
C GLY A 482 27.95 29.03 3.63
N VAL A 483 27.83 28.52 2.40
CA VAL A 483 26.55 28.11 1.80
C VAL A 483 26.25 26.68 2.16
N LYS A 484 25.04 26.39 2.61
CA LYS A 484 24.62 25.02 2.88
C LYS A 484 24.44 24.25 1.57
N LEU A 485 24.83 22.97 1.55
CA LEU A 485 24.76 22.12 0.37
C LEU A 485 23.36 22.06 -0.25
N VAL A 486 22.32 22.00 0.58
CA VAL A 486 20.91 21.98 0.11
C VAL A 486 20.55 23.28 -0.59
N ASP A 487 20.90 24.40 0.00
CA ASP A 487 20.62 25.74 -0.56
C ASP A 487 21.32 25.92 -1.91
N TYR A 488 22.59 25.50 -1.97
CA TYR A 488 23.38 25.50 -3.21
C TYR A 488 22.73 24.67 -4.32
N LEU A 489 22.32 23.43 -3.99
CA LEU A 489 21.68 22.54 -4.96
C LEU A 489 20.34 23.14 -5.44
N THR A 490 19.55 23.68 -4.53
CA THR A 490 18.26 24.28 -4.84
C THR A 490 18.40 25.51 -5.73
N GLU A 491 19.37 26.40 -5.47
CA GLU A 491 19.64 27.59 -6.28
C GLU A 491 20.22 27.26 -7.66
N THR A 492 21.21 26.34 -7.69
CA THR A 492 21.94 26.01 -8.92
C THR A 492 21.09 25.23 -9.92
N PHE A 493 20.16 24.42 -9.42
CA PHE A 493 19.29 23.55 -10.24
C PHE A 493 17.82 23.98 -10.23
N LYS A 494 17.54 25.24 -9.87
CA LYS A 494 16.17 25.82 -9.81
C LYS A 494 15.43 25.76 -11.15
N GLN A 495 16.12 25.84 -12.26
CA GLN A 495 15.52 25.76 -13.60
C GLN A 495 15.16 24.31 -13.99
N THR A 496 15.78 23.30 -13.38
CA THR A 496 15.42 21.89 -13.54
C THR A 496 14.14 21.53 -12.79
N THR A 497 13.73 22.34 -11.80
CA THR A 497 12.44 22.21 -11.09
C THR A 497 11.28 22.89 -11.81
N ALA A 498 11.50 23.70 -12.84
CA ALA A 498 10.41 24.27 -13.65
C ALA A 498 9.60 23.20 -14.44
N PHE A 499 9.97 21.91 -14.27
CA PHE A 499 9.28 20.74 -14.80
C PHE A 499 8.75 19.79 -13.68
N LEU A 500 8.87 20.18 -12.44
CA LEU A 500 8.21 19.58 -11.28
C LEU A 500 7.10 20.51 -10.78
#